data_448cb6f9e69d5b91721bcedfb35ed552
#
_entry.id   448cb6f9e69d5b91721bcedfb35ed552
#
_cell.length_a   1.000
_cell.length_b   1.000
_cell.length_c   1.000
_cell.angle_alpha   90.00
_cell.angle_beta   90.00
_cell.angle_gamma   90.00
#
_symmetry.space_group_name_H-M   'P 1'
#
loop_
_entity.id
_entity.type
_entity.pdbx_description
1 polymer ?
#
loop_
_entity_poly.entity_id
_entity_poly.type
_entity_poly.pdbx_seq_one_letter_code
_entity_poly.pdbx_strand_id
1 'polypeptide(L)'
;MTAAGHAAATWIVIWAAYGFRFSALAGAQVGAHFSHDWDSLLVALGWKAELLTWLRDWQVLPEAWLHGLAFVLQFARARGAFMSGEYSVTGWVSFFPWAFLIKTTLPLLLLLILAALAIARRAAVTPAEWWRRNAARAAPLAVLLLVYLAASLTSNLNIGHRHLLPLYPALFVAAGGIVPATRAAGRASFFLLAVLAAWHAAESWRVRPHYLAYFNQIVGGPGNGWRHLVDSSLDWGQDLPGLRTWLDANAGGERVFLAYFGTGDPVHEGIRATSLPTLPEVGAARRWHRLEPGIYAVSATMLQQVYSRHRGPWTADFEAEFQRLHELEPDFLALQEEPARRAELLSKVPWEKWRAGWKTFESLRFARLCHYLRLKRPTALIGHSIMVFRLDQTEVLAATGGSIRDWQQALEAAAAGRPVSPPAPERAPPTPPRPSG
;
A
#
# COMPACT_ATOMS: atom_id res chain seq x y z
N MET A 1 1.78 41.06 6.02
CA MET A 1 2.83 40.50 6.91
C MET A 1 4.07 40.22 6.08
N THR A 2 5.24 40.50 6.58
CA THR A 2 6.51 40.17 5.93
C THR A 2 6.82 38.67 6.05
N ALA A 3 7.70 38.12 5.22
CA ALA A 3 8.13 36.72 5.31
C ALA A 3 8.67 36.37 6.72
N ALA A 4 9.41 37.28 7.31
CA ALA A 4 9.91 37.16 8.70
C ALA A 4 8.78 37.05 9.73
N GLY A 5 7.68 37.80 9.56
CA GLY A 5 6.52 37.72 10.45
C GLY A 5 5.81 36.36 10.36
N HIS A 6 5.72 35.75 9.15
CA HIS A 6 5.18 34.40 8.99
C HIS A 6 6.09 33.35 9.62
N ALA A 7 7.40 33.45 9.43
CA ALA A 7 8.38 32.54 10.05
C ALA A 7 8.31 32.57 11.58
N ALA A 8 8.26 33.78 12.16
CA ALA A 8 8.11 33.93 13.61
C ALA A 8 6.78 33.34 14.14
N ALA A 9 5.66 33.62 13.45
CA ALA A 9 4.37 33.06 13.82
C ALA A 9 4.38 31.52 13.75
N THR A 10 4.94 30.94 12.69
CA THR A 10 5.07 29.47 12.55
C THR A 10 5.91 28.88 13.68
N TRP A 11 7.04 29.51 13.99
CA TRP A 11 7.91 29.07 15.08
C TRP A 11 7.18 29.08 16.44
N ILE A 12 6.46 30.16 16.75
CA ILE A 12 5.67 30.29 18.00
C ILE A 12 4.58 29.19 18.05
N VAL A 13 3.86 28.95 16.93
CA VAL A 13 2.81 27.94 16.87
C VAL A 13 3.36 26.54 17.09
N ILE A 14 4.52 26.20 16.50
CA ILE A 14 5.17 24.92 16.74
C ILE A 14 5.51 24.79 18.23
N TRP A 15 6.17 25.76 18.85
CA TRP A 15 6.50 25.71 20.27
C TRP A 15 5.26 25.60 21.16
N ALA A 16 4.21 26.34 20.87
CA ALA A 16 2.94 26.28 21.60
C ALA A 16 2.29 24.90 21.51
N ALA A 17 2.31 24.27 20.34
CA ALA A 17 1.78 22.92 20.15
C ALA A 17 2.50 21.86 21.01
N TYR A 18 3.76 22.08 21.33
CA TYR A 18 4.56 21.23 22.24
C TYR A 18 4.63 21.76 23.68
N GLY A 19 3.77 22.71 24.06
CA GLY A 19 3.69 23.27 25.41
C GLY A 19 4.96 23.98 25.85
N PHE A 20 5.71 24.59 24.92
CA PHE A 20 6.99 25.25 25.12
C PHE A 20 8.05 24.36 25.80
N ARG A 21 7.96 23.04 25.61
CA ARG A 21 8.96 22.09 26.12
C ARG A 21 9.88 21.64 24.99
N PHE A 22 11.19 21.66 25.27
CA PHE A 22 12.16 21.12 24.33
C PHE A 22 12.15 19.59 24.37
N SER A 23 12.47 19.00 25.52
CA SER A 23 12.57 17.53 25.64
C SER A 23 11.20 16.88 25.63
N ALA A 24 11.02 15.92 24.72
CA ALA A 24 9.80 15.12 24.61
C ALA A 24 9.65 14.15 25.80
N LEU A 25 10.76 13.70 26.38
CA LEU A 25 10.79 12.65 27.40
C LEU A 25 10.97 13.21 28.83
N ALA A 26 11.03 14.53 28.99
CA ALA A 26 11.09 15.15 30.31
C ALA A 26 9.86 14.80 31.17
N GLY A 27 10.06 14.11 32.29
CA GLY A 27 8.98 13.65 33.16
C GLY A 27 8.31 12.33 32.71
N ALA A 28 8.82 11.69 31.68
CA ALA A 28 8.35 10.35 31.28
C ALA A 28 8.83 9.27 32.25
N GLN A 29 8.21 8.08 32.19
CA GLN A 29 8.62 6.92 33.00
C GLN A 29 10.07 6.53 32.70
N VAL A 30 10.76 5.97 33.70
CA VAL A 30 12.13 5.45 33.55
C VAL A 30 12.17 4.42 32.44
N GLY A 31 13.06 4.63 31.44
CA GLY A 31 13.16 3.76 30.24
C GLY A 31 12.35 4.24 29.03
N ALA A 32 11.63 5.35 29.11
CA ALA A 32 10.99 5.94 27.94
C ALA A 32 12.04 6.39 26.90
N HIS A 33 11.85 5.98 25.66
CA HIS A 33 12.72 6.32 24.54
C HIS A 33 11.90 6.53 23.27
N PHE A 34 12.47 7.20 22.28
CA PHE A 34 11.88 7.27 20.96
C PHE A 34 11.86 5.88 20.30
N SER A 35 10.89 5.62 19.45
CA SER A 35 10.77 4.35 18.71
C SER A 35 11.97 4.06 17.80
N HIS A 36 12.72 5.09 17.43
CA HIS A 36 13.96 5.03 16.67
C HIS A 36 14.98 5.94 17.33
N ASP A 37 16.22 5.49 17.46
CA ASP A 37 17.30 6.30 17.95
C ASP A 37 17.72 7.38 16.92
N TRP A 38 18.26 8.49 17.40
CA TRP A 38 18.67 9.62 16.57
C TRP A 38 19.72 9.20 15.53
N ASP A 39 20.69 8.39 15.90
CA ASP A 39 21.77 7.99 15.00
C ASP A 39 21.22 7.18 13.81
N SER A 40 20.27 6.29 14.04
CA SER A 40 19.61 5.53 12.96
C SER A 40 18.82 6.43 12.01
N LEU A 41 18.18 7.48 12.52
CA LEU A 41 17.42 8.42 11.71
C LEU A 41 18.31 9.36 10.88
N LEU A 42 19.49 9.72 11.40
CA LEU A 42 20.41 10.63 10.74
C LEU A 42 21.30 9.97 9.69
N VAL A 43 21.42 8.63 9.72
CA VAL A 43 22.19 7.87 8.73
C VAL A 43 21.81 8.27 7.30
N ALA A 44 22.84 8.63 6.53
CA ALA A 44 22.73 8.94 5.10
C ALA A 44 21.80 10.11 4.73
N LEU A 45 21.47 11.03 5.65
CA LEU A 45 20.77 12.28 5.34
C LEU A 45 21.71 13.38 4.81
N GLY A 46 23.03 13.17 4.85
CA GLY A 46 24.02 14.14 4.39
C GLY A 46 23.90 15.47 5.16
N TRP A 47 24.00 16.61 4.48
CA TRP A 47 23.91 17.95 5.07
C TRP A 47 22.65 18.19 5.93
N LYS A 48 21.56 17.44 5.64
CA LYS A 48 20.33 17.53 6.46
C LYS A 48 20.51 16.95 7.86
N ALA A 49 21.37 15.94 8.02
CA ALA A 49 21.72 15.41 9.35
C ALA A 49 22.43 16.47 10.18
N GLU A 50 23.42 17.16 9.59
CA GLU A 50 24.14 18.24 10.25
C GLU A 50 23.22 19.38 10.67
N LEU A 51 22.32 19.80 9.78
CA LEU A 51 21.31 20.81 10.08
C LEU A 51 20.38 20.39 11.23
N LEU A 52 19.88 19.15 11.21
CA LEU A 52 18.99 18.63 12.25
C LEU A 52 19.71 18.54 13.61
N THR A 53 20.96 18.10 13.60
CA THR A 53 21.82 18.07 14.79
C THR A 53 22.02 19.50 15.36
N TRP A 54 22.36 20.42 14.50
CA TRP A 54 22.51 21.85 14.89
C TRP A 54 21.21 22.40 15.49
N LEU A 55 20.06 22.21 14.83
CA LEU A 55 18.75 22.66 15.32
C LEU A 55 18.38 22.03 16.67
N ARG A 56 18.77 20.79 16.91
CA ARG A 56 18.57 20.10 18.18
C ARG A 56 19.48 20.64 19.28
N ASP A 57 20.77 20.78 19.02
CA ASP A 57 21.77 21.18 19.99
C ASP A 57 21.54 22.62 20.46
N TRP A 58 21.08 23.50 19.55
CA TRP A 58 20.69 24.87 19.86
C TRP A 58 19.22 24.99 20.31
N GLN A 59 18.51 23.88 20.45
CA GLN A 59 17.10 23.84 20.89
C GLN A 59 16.20 24.81 20.10
N VAL A 60 16.43 24.98 18.81
CA VAL A 60 15.69 25.92 17.95
C VAL A 60 14.23 25.52 17.81
N LEU A 61 13.93 24.21 17.82
CA LEU A 61 12.60 23.64 17.73
C LEU A 61 12.43 22.50 18.75
N PRO A 62 11.20 22.15 19.15
CA PRO A 62 10.96 21.04 20.07
C PRO A 62 11.59 19.73 19.58
N GLU A 63 12.21 18.98 20.47
CA GLU A 63 12.91 17.72 20.13
C GLU A 63 12.02 16.70 19.40
N ALA A 64 10.77 16.55 19.86
CA ALA A 64 9.83 15.62 19.22
C ALA A 64 9.47 16.05 17.79
N TRP A 65 9.40 17.36 17.51
CA TRP A 65 9.18 17.86 16.15
C TRP A 65 10.38 17.58 15.25
N LEU A 66 11.59 17.83 15.75
CA LEU A 66 12.83 17.53 15.01
C LEU A 66 13.00 16.05 14.76
N HIS A 67 12.70 15.20 15.75
CA HIS A 67 12.73 13.75 15.62
C HIS A 67 11.72 13.26 14.56
N GLY A 68 10.48 13.79 14.60
CA GLY A 68 9.47 13.51 13.58
C GLY A 68 9.91 13.94 12.17
N LEU A 69 10.57 15.10 12.04
CA LEU A 69 11.12 15.55 10.76
C LEU A 69 12.25 14.62 10.28
N ALA A 70 13.19 14.24 11.16
CA ALA A 70 14.25 13.28 10.84
C ALA A 70 13.66 11.92 10.38
N PHE A 71 12.65 11.43 11.10
CA PHE A 71 11.94 10.22 10.74
C PHE A 71 11.34 10.31 9.32
N VAL A 72 10.59 11.37 9.02
CA VAL A 72 9.99 11.56 7.69
C VAL A 72 11.06 11.66 6.61
N LEU A 73 12.14 12.41 6.83
CA LEU A 73 13.23 12.54 5.86
C LEU A 73 13.94 11.20 5.60
N GLN A 74 14.17 10.41 6.63
CA GLN A 74 14.81 9.09 6.49
C GLN A 74 13.93 8.09 5.78
N PHE A 75 12.67 7.95 6.20
CA PHE A 75 11.75 6.95 5.65
C PHE A 75 11.16 7.35 4.28
N ALA A 76 11.22 8.64 3.90
CA ALA A 76 10.83 9.08 2.56
C ALA A 76 11.90 8.81 1.49
N ARG A 77 13.12 8.42 1.86
CA ARG A 77 14.22 8.18 0.89
C ARG A 77 14.01 6.92 0.05
N ALA A 78 13.56 5.85 0.70
CA ALA A 78 13.31 4.58 0.04
C ALA A 78 12.12 3.89 0.72
N ARG A 79 11.04 3.75 0.01
CA ARG A 79 9.84 3.03 0.49
C ARG A 79 9.24 2.22 -0.65
N GLY A 80 8.90 0.97 -0.35
CA GLY A 80 8.20 0.13 -1.32
C GLY A 80 6.96 0.83 -1.85
N ALA A 81 6.83 0.89 -3.16
CA ALA A 81 5.69 1.46 -3.88
C ALA A 81 5.27 0.52 -5.01
N PHE A 82 3.97 0.59 -5.36
CA PHE A 82 3.37 -0.20 -6.42
C PHE A 82 2.55 0.72 -7.33
N MET A 83 2.71 0.53 -8.64
CA MET A 83 1.95 1.25 -9.66
C MET A 83 1.70 0.36 -10.86
N SER A 84 0.45 -0.05 -11.08
CA SER A 84 -0.01 -0.78 -12.29
C SER A 84 0.86 -2.00 -12.67
N GLY A 85 1.27 -2.80 -11.69
CA GLY A 85 2.09 -4.00 -11.89
C GLY A 85 3.59 -3.80 -11.70
N GLU A 86 4.05 -2.56 -11.56
CA GLU A 86 5.45 -2.23 -11.34
C GLU A 86 5.75 -1.96 -9.86
N TYR A 87 7.01 -2.16 -9.47
CA TYR A 87 7.51 -1.99 -8.11
C TYR A 87 8.72 -1.08 -8.08
N SER A 88 8.76 -0.16 -7.12
CA SER A 88 9.91 0.74 -6.93
C SER A 88 10.14 0.99 -5.42
N VAL A 89 11.36 1.33 -5.05
CA VAL A 89 11.72 1.86 -3.72
C VAL A 89 12.02 3.35 -3.75
N THR A 90 12.24 3.90 -4.94
CA THR A 90 12.50 5.33 -5.18
C THR A 90 11.32 6.04 -5.82
N GLY A 91 10.26 5.30 -6.13
CA GLY A 91 9.05 5.82 -6.75
C GLY A 91 9.19 6.18 -8.23
N TRP A 92 8.20 6.91 -8.74
CA TRP A 92 8.11 7.40 -10.13
C TRP A 92 7.61 8.85 -10.13
N VAL A 93 8.17 9.67 -10.99
CA VAL A 93 7.67 11.04 -11.24
C VAL A 93 6.21 11.01 -11.71
N SER A 94 5.81 9.98 -12.46
CA SER A 94 4.45 9.77 -12.97
C SER A 94 3.44 9.29 -11.93
N PHE A 95 3.86 8.89 -10.71
CA PHE A 95 2.96 8.31 -9.70
C PHE A 95 1.80 9.26 -9.34
N PHE A 96 2.11 10.48 -8.96
CA PHE A 96 1.07 11.44 -8.55
C PHE A 96 0.18 11.91 -9.70
N PRO A 97 0.68 12.21 -10.90
CA PRO A 97 -0.16 12.42 -12.08
C PRO A 97 -1.09 11.25 -12.39
N TRP A 98 -0.57 10.02 -12.35
CA TRP A 98 -1.37 8.82 -12.55
C TRP A 98 -2.42 8.64 -11.45
N ALA A 99 -2.01 8.74 -10.18
CA ALA A 99 -2.92 8.66 -9.04
C ALA A 99 -4.03 9.72 -9.11
N PHE A 100 -3.70 10.96 -9.50
CA PHE A 100 -4.69 12.02 -9.72
C PHE A 100 -5.68 11.65 -10.83
N LEU A 101 -5.18 11.16 -11.96
CA LEU A 101 -6.02 10.81 -13.10
C LEU A 101 -7.03 9.72 -12.75
N ILE A 102 -6.63 8.65 -12.06
CA ILE A 102 -7.48 7.49 -11.81
C ILE A 102 -8.29 7.56 -10.51
N LYS A 103 -7.91 8.45 -9.58
CA LYS A 103 -8.60 8.66 -8.29
C LYS A 103 -9.52 9.87 -8.28
N THR A 104 -9.49 10.69 -9.32
CA THR A 104 -10.39 11.84 -9.49
C THR A 104 -11.57 11.44 -10.36
N THR A 105 -12.77 11.90 -10.00
CA THR A 105 -13.97 11.60 -10.78
C THR A 105 -13.88 12.19 -12.17
N LEU A 106 -14.37 11.46 -13.18
CA LEU A 106 -14.35 11.93 -14.57
C LEU A 106 -15.05 13.29 -14.77
N PRO A 107 -16.24 13.55 -14.17
CA PRO A 107 -16.86 14.87 -14.30
C PRO A 107 -16.01 16.00 -13.71
N LEU A 108 -15.26 15.77 -12.62
CA LEU A 108 -14.35 16.78 -12.09
C LEU A 108 -13.17 17.04 -13.06
N LEU A 109 -12.58 15.98 -13.62
CA LEU A 109 -11.53 16.13 -14.65
C LEU A 109 -12.03 16.93 -15.86
N LEU A 110 -13.24 16.63 -16.33
CA LEU A 110 -13.87 17.39 -17.43
C LEU A 110 -14.11 18.85 -17.06
N LEU A 111 -14.62 19.12 -15.84
CA LEU A 111 -14.81 20.49 -15.35
C LEU A 111 -13.49 21.27 -15.29
N LEU A 112 -12.40 20.65 -14.84
CA LEU A 112 -11.08 21.27 -14.79
C LEU A 112 -10.55 21.58 -16.20
N ILE A 113 -10.70 20.67 -17.16
CA ILE A 113 -10.32 20.87 -18.55
C ILE A 113 -11.13 22.03 -19.16
N LEU A 114 -12.45 22.01 -19.00
CA LEU A 114 -13.33 23.07 -19.52
C LEU A 114 -13.04 24.43 -18.90
N ALA A 115 -12.75 24.46 -17.58
CA ALA A 115 -12.36 25.70 -16.90
C ALA A 115 -11.02 26.24 -17.40
N ALA A 116 -10.03 25.36 -17.58
CA ALA A 116 -8.71 25.73 -18.13
C ALA A 116 -8.85 26.30 -19.55
N LEU A 117 -9.64 25.66 -20.40
CA LEU A 117 -9.93 26.16 -21.77
C LEU A 117 -10.67 27.51 -21.76
N ALA A 118 -11.64 27.69 -20.86
CA ALA A 118 -12.35 28.96 -20.72
C ALA A 118 -11.45 30.11 -20.25
N ILE A 119 -10.55 29.82 -19.28
CA ILE A 119 -9.56 30.79 -18.79
C ILE A 119 -8.55 31.12 -19.89
N ALA A 120 -8.02 30.11 -20.58
CA ALA A 120 -7.05 30.30 -21.66
C ALA A 120 -7.61 31.13 -22.80
N ARG A 121 -8.85 30.88 -23.25
CA ARG A 121 -9.52 31.69 -24.28
C ARG A 121 -9.66 33.16 -23.88
N ARG A 122 -10.03 33.42 -22.62
CA ARG A 122 -10.15 34.80 -22.10
C ARG A 122 -8.80 35.50 -22.03
N ALA A 123 -7.78 34.78 -21.54
CA ALA A 123 -6.42 35.32 -21.51
C ALA A 123 -5.86 35.62 -22.90
N ALA A 124 -6.22 34.83 -23.92
CA ALA A 124 -5.79 35.02 -25.31
C ALA A 124 -6.42 36.24 -25.98
N VAL A 125 -7.68 36.56 -25.64
CA VAL A 125 -8.41 37.71 -26.26
C VAL A 125 -7.91 39.06 -25.72
N THR A 126 -7.59 39.17 -24.44
CA THR A 126 -7.12 40.41 -23.79
C THR A 126 -5.96 40.14 -22.81
N PRO A 127 -4.76 39.73 -23.29
CA PRO A 127 -3.72 39.21 -22.43
C PRO A 127 -3.26 40.20 -21.35
N ALA A 128 -2.90 41.41 -21.76
CA ALA A 128 -2.37 42.43 -20.83
C ALA A 128 -3.41 42.89 -19.78
N GLU A 129 -4.65 43.03 -20.17
CA GLU A 129 -5.74 43.42 -19.29
C GLU A 129 -6.16 42.29 -18.37
N TRP A 130 -6.22 41.07 -18.89
CA TRP A 130 -6.52 39.86 -18.09
C TRP A 130 -5.47 39.64 -16.99
N TRP A 131 -4.18 39.70 -17.33
CA TRP A 131 -3.09 39.58 -16.39
C TRP A 131 -3.10 40.68 -15.31
N ARG A 132 -3.26 41.94 -15.71
CA ARG A 132 -3.36 43.04 -14.73
C ARG A 132 -4.49 42.85 -13.71
N ARG A 133 -5.66 42.35 -14.18
CA ARG A 133 -6.84 42.19 -13.32
C ARG A 133 -6.81 40.93 -12.46
N ASN A 134 -6.22 39.85 -12.95
CA ASN A 134 -6.35 38.50 -12.32
C ASN A 134 -5.07 37.98 -11.72
N ALA A 135 -3.88 38.42 -12.10
CA ALA A 135 -2.61 37.88 -11.65
C ALA A 135 -2.50 37.88 -10.10
N ALA A 136 -2.74 39.03 -9.46
CA ALA A 136 -2.67 39.13 -8.00
C ALA A 136 -3.70 38.24 -7.27
N ARG A 137 -4.88 37.98 -7.88
CA ARG A 137 -5.93 37.15 -7.32
C ARG A 137 -5.66 35.65 -7.54
N ALA A 138 -5.10 35.31 -8.69
CA ALA A 138 -4.79 33.91 -9.04
C ALA A 138 -3.46 33.43 -8.49
N ALA A 139 -2.50 34.34 -8.25
CA ALA A 139 -1.14 33.99 -7.81
C ALA A 139 -1.08 33.08 -6.57
N PRO A 140 -1.82 33.31 -5.48
CA PRO A 140 -1.75 32.42 -4.31
C PRO A 140 -2.14 30.97 -4.65
N LEU A 141 -3.22 30.78 -5.42
CA LEU A 141 -3.66 29.45 -5.85
C LEU A 141 -2.70 28.82 -6.86
N ALA A 142 -2.21 29.61 -7.82
CA ALA A 142 -1.26 29.11 -8.82
C ALA A 142 0.08 28.71 -8.16
N VAL A 143 0.60 29.51 -7.25
CA VAL A 143 1.81 29.18 -6.49
C VAL A 143 1.62 27.94 -5.65
N LEU A 144 0.50 27.81 -4.94
CA LEU A 144 0.18 26.59 -4.18
C LEU A 144 0.18 25.36 -5.09
N LEU A 145 -0.55 25.41 -6.21
CA LEU A 145 -0.64 24.30 -7.14
C LEU A 145 0.72 23.95 -7.74
N LEU A 146 1.50 24.94 -8.18
CA LEU A 146 2.80 24.70 -8.82
C LEU A 146 3.84 24.17 -7.84
N VAL A 147 3.99 24.81 -6.68
CA VAL A 147 4.98 24.39 -5.67
C VAL A 147 4.64 23.01 -5.13
N TYR A 148 3.38 22.78 -4.81
CA TYR A 148 2.96 21.51 -4.25
C TYR A 148 3.06 20.37 -5.27
N LEU A 149 2.68 20.62 -6.52
CA LEU A 149 2.85 19.65 -7.61
C LEU A 149 4.34 19.35 -7.84
N ALA A 150 5.20 20.36 -7.91
CA ALA A 150 6.64 20.18 -8.06
C ALA A 150 7.23 19.34 -6.92
N ALA A 151 6.85 19.64 -5.67
CA ALA A 151 7.25 18.85 -4.51
C ALA A 151 6.75 17.39 -4.58
N SER A 152 5.52 17.18 -5.06
CA SER A 152 4.97 15.84 -5.24
C SER A 152 5.72 15.04 -6.33
N LEU A 153 6.02 15.66 -7.46
CA LEU A 153 6.73 15.01 -8.57
C LEU A 153 8.16 14.57 -8.20
N THR A 154 8.78 15.28 -7.25
CA THR A 154 10.14 14.98 -6.77
C THR A 154 10.17 14.09 -5.53
N SER A 155 9.01 13.70 -5.01
CA SER A 155 8.90 12.89 -3.80
C SER A 155 9.04 11.39 -4.12
N ASN A 156 9.92 10.70 -3.39
CA ASN A 156 10.04 9.24 -3.44
C ASN A 156 8.93 8.53 -2.62
N LEU A 157 8.09 9.28 -1.89
CA LEU A 157 7.04 8.73 -1.05
C LEU A 157 5.76 8.46 -1.87
N ASN A 158 5.83 7.46 -2.73
CA ASN A 158 4.74 7.10 -3.67
C ASN A 158 3.79 6.06 -3.06
N ILE A 159 3.13 6.40 -1.96
CA ILE A 159 2.28 5.46 -1.22
C ILE A 159 0.78 5.78 -1.29
N GLY A 160 0.38 7.01 -1.63
CA GLY A 160 -1.04 7.32 -1.66
C GLY A 160 -1.43 8.64 -2.27
N HIS A 161 -2.59 8.63 -2.92
CA HIS A 161 -3.26 9.79 -3.47
C HIS A 161 -3.55 10.89 -2.41
N ARG A 162 -3.65 10.51 -1.13
CA ARG A 162 -3.88 11.47 -0.02
C ARG A 162 -2.89 12.63 0.02
N HIS A 163 -1.68 12.44 -0.49
CA HIS A 163 -0.67 13.49 -0.58
C HIS A 163 -1.07 14.61 -1.56
N LEU A 164 -2.04 14.40 -2.44
CA LEU A 164 -2.59 15.41 -3.33
C LEU A 164 -3.84 16.13 -2.79
N LEU A 165 -4.40 15.68 -1.66
CA LEU A 165 -5.63 16.27 -1.11
C LEU A 165 -5.54 17.79 -0.85
N PRO A 166 -4.40 18.35 -0.41
CA PRO A 166 -4.27 19.81 -0.26
C PRO A 166 -4.47 20.62 -1.54
N LEU A 167 -4.32 19.99 -2.72
CA LEU A 167 -4.58 20.66 -4.02
C LEU A 167 -6.06 20.77 -4.34
N TYR A 168 -6.92 19.88 -3.84
CA TYR A 168 -8.32 19.80 -4.24
C TYR A 168 -9.14 21.07 -3.96
N PRO A 169 -9.01 21.76 -2.81
CA PRO A 169 -9.69 23.04 -2.59
C PRO A 169 -9.34 24.07 -3.67
N ALA A 170 -8.06 24.19 -4.05
CA ALA A 170 -7.62 25.08 -5.10
C ALA A 170 -8.14 24.65 -6.48
N LEU A 171 -8.18 23.34 -6.75
CA LEU A 171 -8.74 22.80 -8.00
C LEU A 171 -10.25 23.03 -8.09
N PHE A 172 -11.01 22.91 -7.00
CA PHE A 172 -12.44 23.23 -6.99
C PHE A 172 -12.70 24.74 -7.28
N VAL A 173 -11.88 25.62 -6.71
CA VAL A 173 -11.94 27.05 -7.01
C VAL A 173 -11.62 27.30 -8.49
N ALA A 174 -10.58 26.64 -9.04
CA ALA A 174 -10.21 26.72 -10.45
C ALA A 174 -11.34 26.20 -11.37
N ALA A 175 -11.97 25.07 -11.01
CA ALA A 175 -13.12 24.53 -11.74
C ALA A 175 -14.29 25.53 -11.79
N GLY A 176 -14.51 26.30 -10.72
CA GLY A 176 -15.49 27.39 -10.69
C GLY A 176 -15.23 28.49 -11.73
N GLY A 177 -14.03 28.60 -12.25
CA GLY A 177 -13.66 29.54 -13.34
C GLY A 177 -14.43 29.32 -14.64
N ILE A 178 -15.14 28.20 -14.82
CA ILE A 178 -16.03 27.96 -15.97
C ILE A 178 -17.34 28.79 -15.90
N VAL A 179 -17.83 29.13 -14.70
CA VAL A 179 -19.15 29.73 -14.48
C VAL A 179 -19.37 31.01 -15.28
N PRO A 180 -18.43 31.97 -15.37
CA PRO A 180 -18.65 33.14 -16.21
C PRO A 180 -18.73 32.81 -17.72
N ALA A 181 -18.08 31.71 -18.18
CA ALA A 181 -18.20 31.29 -19.59
C ALA A 181 -19.57 30.65 -19.86
N THR A 182 -20.09 29.84 -18.94
CA THR A 182 -21.42 29.23 -19.08
C THR A 182 -22.55 30.24 -19.04
N ARG A 183 -22.43 31.28 -18.21
CA ARG A 183 -23.38 32.40 -18.20
C ARG A 183 -23.45 33.14 -19.56
N ALA A 184 -22.30 33.33 -20.23
CA ALA A 184 -22.23 33.95 -21.53
C ALA A 184 -22.73 33.03 -22.66
N ALA A 185 -22.59 31.72 -22.53
CA ALA A 185 -22.96 30.74 -23.56
C ALA A 185 -24.42 30.23 -23.47
N GLY A 186 -25.19 30.68 -22.45
CA GLY A 186 -26.62 30.44 -22.34
C GLY A 186 -27.04 29.16 -21.63
N ARG A 187 -28.34 28.84 -21.70
CA ARG A 187 -28.99 27.76 -20.89
C ARG A 187 -28.39 26.36 -21.10
N ALA A 188 -27.99 26.01 -22.32
CA ALA A 188 -27.43 24.71 -22.65
C ALA A 188 -26.11 24.46 -21.90
N SER A 189 -25.24 25.46 -21.78
CA SER A 189 -23.98 25.35 -21.04
C SER A 189 -24.22 25.27 -19.53
N PHE A 190 -25.22 25.95 -19.02
CA PHE A 190 -25.62 25.80 -17.60
C PHE A 190 -26.15 24.40 -17.30
N PHE A 191 -26.97 23.86 -18.23
CA PHE A 191 -27.47 22.48 -18.11
C PHE A 191 -26.32 21.46 -18.11
N LEU A 192 -25.32 21.61 -19.02
CA LEU A 192 -24.13 20.74 -19.03
C LEU A 192 -23.39 20.80 -17.69
N LEU A 193 -23.19 22.00 -17.14
CA LEU A 193 -22.55 22.16 -15.82
C LEU A 193 -23.33 21.43 -14.71
N ALA A 194 -24.66 21.56 -14.71
CA ALA A 194 -25.53 20.87 -13.75
C ALA A 194 -25.43 19.35 -13.89
N VAL A 195 -25.40 18.81 -15.12
CA VAL A 195 -25.22 17.39 -15.40
C VAL A 195 -23.87 16.88 -14.88
N LEU A 196 -22.77 17.60 -15.14
CA LEU A 196 -21.44 17.22 -14.64
C LEU A 196 -21.38 17.26 -13.10
N ALA A 197 -22.00 18.25 -12.47
CA ALA A 197 -22.07 18.34 -11.02
C ALA A 197 -22.91 17.20 -10.41
N ALA A 198 -24.06 16.88 -11.01
CA ALA A 198 -24.89 15.76 -10.61
C ALA A 198 -24.17 14.42 -10.78
N TRP A 199 -23.44 14.23 -11.89
CA TRP A 199 -22.64 13.04 -12.10
C TRP A 199 -21.51 12.93 -11.06
N HIS A 200 -20.82 14.02 -10.72
CA HIS A 200 -19.82 14.04 -9.67
C HIS A 200 -20.40 13.61 -8.31
N ALA A 201 -21.58 14.13 -7.96
CA ALA A 201 -22.29 13.75 -6.74
C ALA A 201 -22.70 12.26 -6.76
N ALA A 202 -23.21 11.77 -7.88
CA ALA A 202 -23.60 10.37 -8.06
C ALA A 202 -22.40 9.40 -7.91
N GLU A 203 -21.23 9.72 -8.48
CA GLU A 203 -20.01 8.93 -8.30
C GLU A 203 -19.61 8.82 -6.82
N SER A 204 -19.65 9.95 -6.10
CA SER A 204 -19.36 9.98 -4.68
C SER A 204 -20.37 9.16 -3.86
N TRP A 205 -21.63 9.20 -4.23
CA TRP A 205 -22.69 8.43 -3.57
C TRP A 205 -22.55 6.92 -3.81
N ARG A 206 -22.22 6.52 -5.04
CA ARG A 206 -22.11 5.10 -5.44
C ARG A 206 -20.98 4.35 -4.72
N VAL A 207 -19.90 5.03 -4.35
CA VAL A 207 -18.76 4.39 -3.67
C VAL A 207 -18.93 4.31 -2.15
N ARG A 208 -19.98 4.92 -1.61
CA ARG A 208 -20.28 4.91 -0.17
C ARG A 208 -20.44 3.48 0.35
N PRO A 209 -19.89 3.14 1.52
CA PRO A 209 -19.04 3.94 2.41
C PRO A 209 -17.54 3.87 2.08
N HIS A 210 -17.14 3.18 1.01
CA HIS A 210 -15.76 2.82 0.69
C HIS A 210 -15.02 3.92 -0.10
N TYR A 211 -15.06 5.18 0.38
CA TYR A 211 -14.50 6.34 -0.32
C TYR A 211 -13.01 6.21 -0.62
N LEU A 212 -12.23 5.58 0.27
CA LEU A 212 -10.81 5.33 0.03
C LEU A 212 -10.59 4.43 -1.19
N ALA A 213 -11.49 3.50 -1.43
CA ALA A 213 -11.43 2.56 -2.54
C ALA A 213 -11.96 3.13 -3.87
N TYR A 214 -12.28 4.43 -3.95
CA TYR A 214 -12.72 5.02 -5.21
C TYR A 214 -11.62 4.96 -6.27
N PHE A 215 -11.96 4.44 -7.42
CA PHE A 215 -11.25 4.55 -8.70
C PHE A 215 -12.27 4.83 -9.79
N ASN A 216 -11.87 5.64 -10.76
CA ASN A 216 -12.79 5.99 -11.84
C ASN A 216 -12.87 4.92 -12.94
N GLN A 217 -13.70 5.17 -13.94
CA GLN A 217 -14.00 4.23 -15.02
C GLN A 217 -12.83 3.98 -15.98
N ILE A 218 -11.82 4.86 -16.01
CA ILE A 218 -10.60 4.69 -16.84
C ILE A 218 -9.92 3.35 -16.49
N VAL A 219 -9.92 2.98 -15.21
CA VAL A 219 -9.29 1.74 -14.71
C VAL A 219 -10.30 0.67 -14.29
N GLY A 220 -11.56 0.79 -14.74
CA GLY A 220 -12.61 -0.19 -14.45
C GLY A 220 -13.26 -0.05 -13.06
N GLY A 221 -13.08 1.08 -12.39
CA GLY A 221 -13.73 1.38 -11.12
C GLY A 221 -13.09 0.76 -9.88
N PRO A 222 -13.76 0.86 -8.71
CA PRO A 222 -13.21 0.42 -7.42
C PRO A 222 -12.81 -1.06 -7.37
N GLY A 223 -13.57 -1.95 -8.01
CA GLY A 223 -13.29 -3.39 -8.03
C GLY A 223 -11.99 -3.78 -8.73
N ASN A 224 -11.43 -2.90 -9.56
CA ASN A 224 -10.18 -3.12 -10.28
C ASN A 224 -9.01 -2.29 -9.72
N GLY A 225 -9.26 -1.40 -8.76
CA GLY A 225 -8.29 -0.47 -8.20
C GLY A 225 -7.01 -1.11 -7.68
N TRP A 226 -7.11 -2.29 -7.06
CA TRP A 226 -5.99 -3.04 -6.50
C TRP A 226 -4.91 -3.44 -7.53
N ARG A 227 -5.23 -3.42 -8.83
CA ARG A 227 -4.28 -3.65 -9.93
C ARG A 227 -3.43 -2.44 -10.27
N HIS A 228 -3.87 -1.25 -9.81
CA HIS A 228 -3.24 0.03 -10.15
C HIS A 228 -2.55 0.69 -8.99
N LEU A 229 -3.20 0.79 -7.84
CA LEU A 229 -2.63 1.38 -6.62
C LEU A 229 -3.13 0.61 -5.41
N VAL A 230 -2.27 0.47 -4.42
CA VAL A 230 -2.56 -0.15 -3.11
C VAL A 230 -2.09 0.75 -1.97
N ASP A 231 -1.90 0.22 -0.75
CA ASP A 231 -1.54 1.00 0.43
C ASP A 231 -2.55 2.16 0.63
N SER A 232 -2.10 3.32 1.02
CA SER A 232 -2.92 4.49 1.35
C SER A 232 -3.80 5.01 0.21
N SER A 233 -3.72 4.44 -1.00
CA SER A 233 -4.66 4.72 -2.08
C SER A 233 -5.89 3.83 -2.06
N LEU A 234 -5.89 2.72 -1.30
CA LEU A 234 -6.96 1.73 -1.33
C LEU A 234 -7.20 1.08 0.04
N ASP A 235 -6.15 0.78 0.79
CA ASP A 235 -6.15 -0.16 1.90
C ASP A 235 -5.46 0.43 3.12
N TRP A 236 -6.21 0.58 4.21
CA TRP A 236 -5.75 0.95 5.55
C TRP A 236 -6.28 0.00 6.61
N GLY A 237 -6.76 -1.17 6.19
CA GLY A 237 -7.38 -2.14 7.06
C GLY A 237 -8.81 -1.80 7.47
N GLN A 238 -9.46 -0.86 6.80
CA GLN A 238 -10.80 -0.36 7.13
C GLN A 238 -11.91 -1.40 6.91
N ASP A 239 -11.66 -2.46 6.13
CA ASP A 239 -12.69 -3.41 5.72
C ASP A 239 -12.71 -4.69 6.56
N LEU A 240 -11.97 -4.73 7.68
CA LEU A 240 -11.93 -5.88 8.60
C LEU A 240 -13.31 -6.25 9.17
N PRO A 241 -14.17 -5.29 9.63
CA PRO A 241 -15.54 -5.60 10.06
C PRO A 241 -16.41 -6.19 8.94
N GLY A 242 -16.21 -5.73 7.70
CA GLY A 242 -16.88 -6.28 6.53
C GLY A 242 -16.46 -7.72 6.23
N LEU A 243 -15.17 -8.05 6.42
CA LEU A 243 -14.67 -9.42 6.33
C LEU A 243 -15.32 -10.31 7.40
N ARG A 244 -15.43 -9.84 8.64
CA ARG A 244 -16.11 -10.57 9.70
C ARG A 244 -17.54 -10.91 9.30
N THR A 245 -18.32 -9.93 8.87
CA THR A 245 -19.71 -10.12 8.44
C THR A 245 -19.82 -11.15 7.31
N TRP A 246 -18.91 -11.08 6.34
CA TRP A 246 -18.89 -12.04 5.23
C TRP A 246 -18.56 -13.47 5.71
N LEU A 247 -17.56 -13.62 6.58
CA LEU A 247 -17.15 -14.93 7.12
C LEU A 247 -18.28 -15.57 7.93
N ASP A 248 -18.99 -14.82 8.76
CA ASP A 248 -20.12 -15.30 9.54
C ASP A 248 -21.23 -15.89 8.64
N ALA A 249 -21.45 -15.29 7.49
CA ALA A 249 -22.48 -15.72 6.55
C ALA A 249 -22.02 -16.85 5.60
N ASN A 250 -20.72 -16.98 5.34
CA ASN A 250 -20.23 -17.80 4.22
C ASN A 250 -19.17 -18.85 4.59
N ALA A 251 -18.51 -18.75 5.76
CA ALA A 251 -17.38 -19.64 6.05
C ALA A 251 -17.79 -21.08 6.38
N GLY A 252 -19.00 -21.30 6.97
CA GLY A 252 -19.53 -22.65 7.19
C GLY A 252 -18.63 -23.59 7.99
N GLY A 253 -17.68 -23.07 8.79
CA GLY A 253 -16.68 -23.84 9.52
C GLY A 253 -15.39 -24.16 8.76
N GLU A 254 -15.25 -23.70 7.51
CA GLU A 254 -14.00 -23.80 6.74
C GLU A 254 -12.84 -23.12 7.46
N ARG A 255 -11.62 -23.61 7.27
CA ARG A 255 -10.41 -22.93 7.75
C ARG A 255 -10.24 -21.58 7.04
N VAL A 256 -9.90 -20.56 7.81
CA VAL A 256 -9.65 -19.22 7.29
C VAL A 256 -8.17 -18.89 7.43
N PHE A 257 -7.56 -18.46 6.33
CA PHE A 257 -6.20 -17.94 6.27
C PHE A 257 -6.27 -16.45 5.95
N LEU A 258 -5.56 -15.62 6.74
CA LEU A 258 -5.66 -14.17 6.65
C LEU A 258 -4.29 -13.51 6.46
N ALA A 259 -4.12 -12.80 5.36
CA ALA A 259 -3.03 -11.83 5.14
C ALA A 259 -3.60 -10.41 5.20
N TYR A 260 -3.42 -9.75 6.32
CA TYR A 260 -4.03 -8.46 6.59
C TYR A 260 -3.03 -7.31 6.53
N PHE A 261 -3.45 -6.18 5.98
CA PHE A 261 -2.74 -4.91 6.01
C PHE A 261 -3.57 -3.89 6.78
N GLY A 262 -3.09 -3.50 7.96
CA GLY A 262 -3.79 -2.54 8.81
C GLY A 262 -3.46 -2.74 10.29
N THR A 263 -3.86 -1.77 11.11
CA THR A 263 -3.60 -1.77 12.57
C THR A 263 -4.75 -2.33 13.40
N GLY A 264 -5.88 -2.73 12.78
CA GLY A 264 -6.97 -3.40 13.46
C GLY A 264 -6.56 -4.80 13.92
N ASP A 265 -7.13 -5.26 15.02
CA ASP A 265 -6.90 -6.61 15.54
C ASP A 265 -7.99 -7.57 15.03
N PRO A 266 -7.67 -8.55 14.16
CA PRO A 266 -8.63 -9.53 13.69
C PRO A 266 -9.31 -10.33 14.83
N VAL A 267 -8.58 -10.62 15.92
CA VAL A 267 -9.12 -11.37 17.06
C VAL A 267 -10.14 -10.51 17.81
N HIS A 268 -9.86 -9.23 17.99
CA HIS A 268 -10.81 -8.28 18.59
C HIS A 268 -12.09 -8.17 17.76
N GLU A 269 -11.98 -8.17 16.43
CA GLU A 269 -13.11 -8.21 15.51
C GLU A 269 -13.82 -9.58 15.49
N GLY A 270 -13.35 -10.55 16.27
CA GLY A 270 -13.91 -11.89 16.34
C GLY A 270 -13.58 -12.79 15.14
N ILE A 271 -12.56 -12.44 14.34
CA ILE A 271 -12.12 -13.25 13.21
C ILE A 271 -11.11 -14.28 13.71
N ARG A 272 -11.48 -15.56 13.59
CA ARG A 272 -10.59 -16.69 13.87
C ARG A 272 -9.94 -17.15 12.58
N ALA A 273 -8.67 -16.81 12.39
CA ALA A 273 -7.94 -17.14 11.18
C ALA A 273 -6.51 -17.59 11.49
N THR A 274 -5.97 -18.45 10.64
CA THR A 274 -4.54 -18.74 10.60
C THR A 274 -3.83 -17.56 9.91
N SER A 275 -2.87 -16.95 10.61
CA SER A 275 -2.17 -15.79 10.10
C SER A 275 -1.21 -16.18 8.98
N LEU A 276 -1.38 -15.57 7.81
CA LEU A 276 -0.39 -15.45 6.73
C LEU A 276 0.51 -14.23 6.99
N PRO A 277 1.56 -13.97 6.18
CA PRO A 277 2.31 -12.71 6.27
C PRO A 277 1.39 -11.49 6.27
N THR A 278 1.52 -10.64 7.28
CA THR A 278 0.70 -9.43 7.51
C THR A 278 1.59 -8.22 7.75
N LEU A 279 1.05 -6.99 7.61
CA LEU A 279 1.73 -5.76 7.96
C LEU A 279 0.77 -4.81 8.71
N PRO A 280 1.23 -4.23 9.83
CA PRO A 280 2.46 -4.60 10.56
C PRO A 280 2.39 -6.05 11.05
N GLU A 281 3.56 -6.66 11.35
CA GLU A 281 3.57 -7.96 12.02
C GLU A 281 2.96 -7.77 13.42
N VAL A 282 1.76 -8.30 13.62
CA VAL A 282 1.03 -8.25 14.89
C VAL A 282 1.08 -9.62 15.54
N GLY A 283 1.45 -9.67 16.82
CA GLY A 283 1.32 -10.86 17.65
C GLY A 283 2.62 -11.56 18.02
N ALA A 284 2.50 -12.58 18.90
CA ALA A 284 3.58 -13.45 19.32
C ALA A 284 4.17 -14.22 18.13
N ALA A 285 5.41 -14.73 18.29
CA ALA A 285 6.11 -15.51 17.28
C ALA A 285 5.15 -16.50 16.60
N ARG A 286 4.92 -16.29 15.29
CA ARG A 286 4.04 -17.13 14.50
C ARG A 286 4.52 -18.59 14.60
N ARG A 287 3.54 -19.49 14.68
CA ARG A 287 3.81 -20.90 14.45
C ARG A 287 3.85 -21.18 12.96
N TRP A 288 4.69 -22.10 12.54
CA TRP A 288 4.66 -22.65 11.20
C TRP A 288 3.34 -23.41 11.01
N HIS A 289 2.70 -23.20 9.88
CA HIS A 289 1.49 -23.90 9.50
C HIS A 289 1.62 -24.44 8.08
N ARG A 290 1.16 -25.65 7.86
CA ARG A 290 0.85 -26.08 6.50
C ARG A 290 -0.32 -25.27 5.99
N LEU A 291 -0.27 -24.96 4.71
CA LEU A 291 -1.41 -24.38 4.04
C LEU A 291 -2.35 -25.51 3.61
N GLU A 292 -3.61 -25.34 3.85
CA GLU A 292 -4.65 -26.37 3.67
C GLU A 292 -5.81 -25.78 2.86
N PRO A 293 -6.71 -26.63 2.34
CA PRO A 293 -7.93 -26.16 1.70
C PRO A 293 -8.73 -25.24 2.63
N GLY A 294 -9.36 -24.22 2.06
CA GLY A 294 -10.15 -23.27 2.85
C GLY A 294 -10.27 -21.90 2.22
N ILE A 295 -10.59 -20.94 3.05
CA ILE A 295 -10.81 -19.55 2.69
C ILE A 295 -9.51 -18.76 2.91
N TYR A 296 -9.06 -18.08 1.87
CA TYR A 296 -7.88 -17.22 1.87
C TYR A 296 -8.33 -15.77 1.69
N ALA A 297 -8.32 -14.99 2.78
CA ALA A 297 -8.61 -13.56 2.75
C ALA A 297 -7.30 -12.78 2.72
N VAL A 298 -7.10 -12.00 1.66
CA VAL A 298 -5.81 -11.32 1.41
C VAL A 298 -6.08 -9.85 1.08
N SER A 299 -5.54 -8.96 1.90
CA SER A 299 -5.57 -7.51 1.63
C SER A 299 -4.83 -7.17 0.34
N ALA A 300 -5.30 -6.17 -0.38
CA ALA A 300 -4.74 -5.72 -1.66
C ALA A 300 -3.24 -5.44 -1.59
N THR A 301 -2.78 -4.75 -0.55
CA THR A 301 -1.38 -4.42 -0.33
C THR A 301 -0.53 -5.68 -0.10
N MET A 302 -1.08 -6.66 0.62
CA MET A 302 -0.43 -7.95 0.85
C MET A 302 -0.41 -8.80 -0.43
N LEU A 303 -1.50 -8.81 -1.19
CA LEU A 303 -1.58 -9.53 -2.47
C LEU A 303 -0.55 -9.02 -3.47
N GLN A 304 -0.30 -7.70 -3.50
CA GLN A 304 0.72 -7.10 -4.35
C GLN A 304 2.14 -7.20 -3.78
N GLN A 305 2.33 -7.75 -2.58
CA GLN A 305 3.67 -7.99 -2.00
C GLN A 305 4.57 -6.74 -1.92
N VAL A 306 3.99 -5.53 -1.79
CA VAL A 306 4.71 -4.24 -1.92
C VAL A 306 5.90 -4.12 -0.99
N TYR A 307 5.76 -4.64 0.24
CA TYR A 307 6.78 -4.56 1.29
C TYR A 307 7.58 -5.84 1.48
N SER A 308 7.29 -6.88 0.68
CA SER A 308 8.04 -8.14 0.71
C SER A 308 9.41 -7.97 0.05
N ARG A 309 10.40 -8.74 0.53
CA ARG A 309 11.68 -8.92 -0.16
C ARG A 309 11.52 -9.67 -1.48
N HIS A 310 10.51 -10.53 -1.58
CA HIS A 310 10.20 -11.38 -2.72
C HIS A 310 9.11 -10.78 -3.63
N ARG A 311 9.06 -9.43 -3.69
CA ARG A 311 8.15 -8.70 -4.60
C ARG A 311 8.64 -8.73 -6.04
N GLY A 312 7.73 -8.43 -6.96
CA GLY A 312 8.04 -8.35 -8.39
C GLY A 312 7.97 -9.71 -9.10
N PRO A 313 8.58 -9.84 -10.27
CA PRO A 313 8.61 -11.09 -11.02
C PRO A 313 9.33 -12.20 -10.25
N TRP A 314 8.83 -13.44 -10.38
CA TRP A 314 9.49 -14.60 -9.80
C TRP A 314 10.82 -14.88 -10.52
N THR A 315 11.89 -14.99 -9.78
CA THR A 315 13.25 -15.19 -10.32
C THR A 315 13.72 -16.62 -10.09
N ALA A 316 14.75 -17.02 -10.83
CA ALA A 316 15.41 -18.31 -10.63
C ALA A 316 16.03 -18.44 -9.23
N ASP A 317 16.53 -17.32 -8.67
CA ASP A 317 17.09 -17.31 -7.31
C ASP A 317 16.00 -17.54 -6.26
N PHE A 318 14.82 -16.91 -6.43
CA PHE A 318 13.67 -17.15 -5.54
C PHE A 318 13.21 -18.59 -5.60
N GLU A 319 13.20 -19.20 -6.79
CA GLU A 319 12.82 -20.61 -6.94
C GLU A 319 13.86 -21.53 -6.30
N ALA A 320 15.15 -21.30 -6.54
CA ALA A 320 16.23 -22.11 -5.93
C ALA A 320 16.17 -22.04 -4.39
N GLU A 321 15.99 -20.85 -3.84
CA GLU A 321 15.85 -20.68 -2.40
C GLU A 321 14.55 -21.31 -1.86
N PHE A 322 13.44 -21.18 -2.58
CA PHE A 322 12.19 -21.82 -2.24
C PHE A 322 12.33 -23.35 -2.17
N GLN A 323 12.89 -23.99 -3.22
CA GLN A 323 13.04 -25.46 -3.24
C GLN A 323 13.95 -25.95 -2.11
N ARG A 324 15.08 -25.29 -1.90
CA ARG A 324 16.00 -25.61 -0.80
C ARG A 324 15.32 -25.55 0.59
N LEU A 325 14.45 -24.57 0.81
CA LEU A 325 13.75 -24.42 2.09
C LEU A 325 12.52 -25.29 2.17
N HIS A 326 11.91 -25.65 1.04
CA HIS A 326 10.77 -26.55 0.97
C HIS A 326 11.17 -27.97 1.43
N GLU A 327 12.39 -28.44 1.12
CA GLU A 327 12.94 -29.68 1.62
C GLU A 327 13.05 -29.72 3.16
N LEU A 328 13.16 -28.55 3.81
CA LEU A 328 13.24 -28.43 5.27
C LEU A 328 11.84 -28.31 5.94
N GLU A 329 10.75 -28.31 5.17
CA GLU A 329 9.40 -28.17 5.74
C GLU A 329 9.07 -29.21 6.82
N PRO A 330 9.42 -30.51 6.67
CA PRO A 330 9.23 -31.49 7.73
C PRO A 330 9.95 -31.14 9.03
N ASP A 331 11.18 -30.60 8.95
CA ASP A 331 11.95 -30.18 10.11
C ASP A 331 11.34 -28.94 10.79
N PHE A 332 10.78 -27.99 10.02
CA PHE A 332 10.04 -26.85 10.60
C PHE A 332 8.82 -27.30 11.43
N LEU A 333 8.14 -28.35 11.02
CA LEU A 333 7.03 -28.94 11.78
C LEU A 333 7.56 -29.68 13.02
N ALA A 334 8.58 -30.50 12.86
CA ALA A 334 9.19 -31.26 13.95
C ALA A 334 9.73 -30.34 15.06
N LEU A 335 10.28 -29.17 14.71
CA LEU A 335 10.70 -28.16 15.68
C LEU A 335 9.58 -27.68 16.61
N GLN A 336 8.32 -27.83 16.23
CA GLN A 336 7.16 -27.39 17.00
C GLN A 336 6.43 -28.53 17.68
N GLU A 337 6.37 -29.70 17.04
CA GLU A 337 5.48 -30.81 17.41
C GLU A 337 6.23 -32.00 18.02
N GLU A 338 7.52 -32.14 17.74
CA GLU A 338 8.31 -33.32 18.11
C GLU A 338 9.50 -32.96 19.05
N PRO A 339 9.34 -33.04 20.41
CA PRO A 339 10.38 -32.62 21.35
C PRO A 339 11.74 -33.28 21.14
N ALA A 340 11.77 -34.61 20.85
CA ALA A 340 13.01 -35.33 20.62
C ALA A 340 13.74 -34.90 19.35
N ARG A 341 13.01 -34.77 18.23
CA ARG A 341 13.56 -34.27 16.95
C ARG A 341 14.00 -32.83 17.06
N ARG A 342 13.25 -32.01 17.79
CA ARG A 342 13.62 -30.62 18.10
C ARG A 342 14.97 -30.54 18.80
N ALA A 343 15.20 -31.35 19.83
CA ALA A 343 16.48 -31.37 20.56
C ALA A 343 17.63 -31.74 19.63
N GLU A 344 17.44 -32.75 18.77
CA GLU A 344 18.43 -33.15 17.76
C GLU A 344 18.72 -32.00 16.76
N LEU A 345 17.69 -31.38 16.19
CA LEU A 345 17.84 -30.30 15.23
C LEU A 345 18.55 -29.09 15.83
N LEU A 346 18.20 -28.72 17.08
CA LEU A 346 18.81 -27.58 17.77
C LEU A 346 20.24 -27.85 18.23
N SER A 347 20.64 -29.13 18.42
CA SER A 347 22.04 -29.47 18.68
C SER A 347 22.94 -29.25 17.47
N LYS A 348 22.39 -29.31 16.24
CA LYS A 348 23.12 -29.17 14.98
C LYS A 348 23.12 -27.72 14.47
N VAL A 349 21.98 -27.01 14.62
CA VAL A 349 21.77 -25.66 14.07
C VAL A 349 21.08 -24.81 15.13
N PRO A 350 21.61 -23.60 15.46
CA PRO A 350 21.00 -22.67 16.41
C PRO A 350 19.59 -22.25 16.00
N TRP A 351 18.73 -22.00 17.00
CA TRP A 351 17.33 -21.57 16.78
C TRP A 351 17.18 -20.35 15.88
N GLU A 352 18.10 -19.39 15.99
CA GLU A 352 18.07 -18.15 15.18
C GLU A 352 18.18 -18.44 13.68
N LYS A 353 18.97 -19.44 13.29
CA LYS A 353 19.09 -19.87 11.88
C LYS A 353 17.82 -20.57 11.40
N TRP A 354 17.25 -21.45 12.23
CA TRP A 354 15.96 -22.08 11.93
C TRP A 354 14.86 -21.04 11.77
N ARG A 355 14.79 -20.07 12.67
CA ARG A 355 13.82 -18.98 12.63
C ARG A 355 13.98 -18.11 11.37
N ALA A 356 15.22 -17.82 10.97
CA ALA A 356 15.50 -17.07 9.75
C ALA A 356 15.08 -17.85 8.49
N GLY A 357 15.44 -19.14 8.42
CA GLY A 357 15.03 -20.02 7.31
C GLY A 357 13.51 -20.13 7.20
N TRP A 358 12.84 -20.39 8.30
CA TRP A 358 11.37 -20.42 8.34
C TRP A 358 10.75 -19.10 7.84
N LYS A 359 11.17 -17.93 8.36
CA LYS A 359 10.62 -16.64 7.92
C LYS A 359 10.82 -16.42 6.41
N THR A 360 11.98 -16.81 5.88
CA THR A 360 12.28 -16.72 4.47
C THR A 360 11.38 -17.64 3.65
N PHE A 361 11.23 -18.90 4.08
CA PHE A 361 10.35 -19.86 3.40
C PHE A 361 8.89 -19.43 3.42
N GLU A 362 8.38 -18.96 4.56
CA GLU A 362 7.02 -18.44 4.66
C GLU A 362 6.78 -17.27 3.71
N SER A 363 7.75 -16.37 3.58
CA SER A 363 7.68 -15.25 2.65
C SER A 363 7.70 -15.68 1.18
N LEU A 364 8.56 -16.62 0.81
CA LEU A 364 8.63 -17.18 -0.55
C LEU A 364 7.36 -17.94 -0.90
N ARG A 365 6.88 -18.82 -0.01
CA ARG A 365 5.65 -19.59 -0.20
C ARG A 365 4.45 -18.65 -0.38
N PHE A 366 4.36 -17.61 0.43
CA PHE A 366 3.29 -16.63 0.29
C PHE A 366 3.42 -15.81 -1.01
N ALA A 367 4.63 -15.50 -1.44
CA ALA A 367 4.84 -14.82 -2.71
C ALA A 367 4.36 -15.67 -3.90
N ARG A 368 4.68 -17.00 -3.92
CA ARG A 368 4.17 -17.94 -4.94
C ARG A 368 2.64 -17.98 -4.95
N LEU A 369 2.03 -18.09 -3.76
CA LEU A 369 0.58 -18.06 -3.61
C LEU A 369 -0.02 -16.75 -4.17
N CYS A 370 0.57 -15.60 -3.84
CA CYS A 370 0.08 -14.31 -4.35
C CYS A 370 0.15 -14.21 -5.88
N HIS A 371 1.18 -14.78 -6.51
CA HIS A 371 1.24 -14.85 -7.98
C HIS A 371 0.06 -15.62 -8.56
N TYR A 372 -0.30 -16.76 -7.96
CA TYR A 372 -1.46 -17.55 -8.34
C TYR A 372 -2.77 -16.78 -8.12
N LEU A 373 -2.96 -16.21 -6.91
CA LEU A 373 -4.18 -15.51 -6.53
C LEU A 373 -4.45 -14.26 -7.40
N ARG A 374 -3.41 -13.56 -7.87
CA ARG A 374 -3.58 -12.40 -8.77
C ARG A 374 -4.21 -12.77 -10.11
N LEU A 375 -4.08 -14.01 -10.56
CA LEU A 375 -4.67 -14.53 -11.79
C LEU A 375 -6.03 -15.18 -11.55
N LYS A 376 -6.25 -15.71 -10.33
CA LYS A 376 -7.52 -16.32 -9.95
C LYS A 376 -8.59 -15.26 -9.67
N ARG A 377 -9.80 -15.49 -10.13
CA ARG A 377 -10.94 -14.63 -9.81
C ARG A 377 -11.30 -14.80 -8.32
N PRO A 378 -11.38 -13.73 -7.52
CA PRO A 378 -11.79 -13.83 -6.12
C PRO A 378 -13.26 -14.26 -6.00
N THR A 379 -13.58 -15.05 -4.98
CA THR A 379 -14.94 -15.44 -4.62
C THR A 379 -15.74 -14.23 -4.12
N ALA A 380 -15.08 -13.31 -3.39
CA ALA A 380 -15.66 -12.07 -2.91
C ALA A 380 -14.60 -10.97 -2.83
N LEU A 381 -15.06 -9.72 -2.86
CA LEU A 381 -14.23 -8.54 -2.70
C LEU A 381 -14.84 -7.66 -1.60
N ILE A 382 -14.23 -7.65 -0.43
CA ILE A 382 -14.75 -6.95 0.75
C ILE A 382 -14.23 -5.52 0.74
N GLY A 383 -15.14 -4.55 0.70
CA GLY A 383 -14.82 -3.12 0.68
C GLY A 383 -13.85 -2.67 -0.41
N HIS A 384 -13.64 -3.52 -1.42
CA HIS A 384 -12.66 -3.38 -2.49
C HIS A 384 -11.19 -3.51 -2.07
N SER A 385 -10.88 -3.75 -0.76
CA SER A 385 -9.51 -3.85 -0.25
C SER A 385 -9.10 -5.26 0.17
N ILE A 386 -10.03 -6.15 0.50
CA ILE A 386 -9.72 -7.54 0.86
C ILE A 386 -10.33 -8.49 -0.15
N MET A 387 -9.49 -9.26 -0.85
CA MET A 387 -9.88 -10.31 -1.76
C MET A 387 -10.03 -11.62 -1.01
N VAL A 388 -11.15 -12.31 -1.23
CA VAL A 388 -11.44 -13.63 -0.64
C VAL A 388 -11.41 -14.68 -1.74
N PHE A 389 -10.67 -15.74 -1.50
CA PHE A 389 -10.56 -16.90 -2.40
C PHE A 389 -10.91 -18.17 -1.64
N ARG A 390 -11.53 -19.14 -2.32
CA ARG A 390 -11.59 -20.51 -1.84
C ARG A 390 -10.62 -21.35 -2.64
N LEU A 391 -9.77 -22.08 -1.94
CA LEU A 391 -8.78 -22.98 -2.55
C LEU A 391 -9.06 -24.40 -2.09
N ASP A 392 -9.05 -25.32 -3.03
CA ASP A 392 -9.06 -26.75 -2.76
C ASP A 392 -7.63 -27.30 -2.54
N GLN A 393 -7.51 -28.59 -2.22
CA GLN A 393 -6.22 -29.25 -1.93
C GLN A 393 -5.28 -29.19 -3.13
N THR A 394 -5.80 -29.35 -4.34
CA THR A 394 -5.00 -29.34 -5.56
C THR A 394 -4.40 -27.94 -5.82
N GLU A 395 -5.22 -26.92 -5.67
CA GLU A 395 -4.80 -25.53 -5.82
C GLU A 395 -3.75 -25.11 -4.78
N VAL A 396 -3.96 -25.51 -3.53
CA VAL A 396 -2.99 -25.21 -2.45
C VAL A 396 -1.64 -25.88 -2.75
N LEU A 397 -1.65 -27.18 -3.09
CA LEU A 397 -0.41 -27.90 -3.40
C LEU A 397 0.30 -27.34 -4.62
N ALA A 398 -0.41 -27.04 -5.69
CA ALA A 398 0.17 -26.48 -6.91
C ALA A 398 0.70 -25.04 -6.69
N ALA A 399 0.02 -24.22 -5.92
CA ALA A 399 0.39 -22.82 -5.69
C ALA A 399 1.51 -22.64 -4.64
N THR A 400 1.61 -23.52 -3.64
CA THR A 400 2.47 -23.31 -2.45
C THR A 400 3.47 -24.41 -2.15
N GLY A 401 3.38 -25.52 -2.88
CA GLY A 401 4.31 -26.66 -2.84
C GLY A 401 4.73 -27.04 -4.26
N GLY A 402 5.21 -28.27 -4.42
CA GLY A 402 5.51 -28.84 -5.71
C GLY A 402 6.63 -28.15 -6.51
N SER A 403 6.85 -28.67 -7.72
CA SER A 403 7.87 -28.18 -8.62
C SER A 403 7.49 -26.82 -9.25
N ILE A 404 8.48 -26.14 -9.85
CA ILE A 404 8.25 -24.93 -10.65
C ILE A 404 7.27 -25.20 -11.80
N ARG A 405 7.30 -26.39 -12.36
CA ARG A 405 6.40 -26.79 -13.46
C ARG A 405 4.94 -26.87 -13.00
N ASP A 406 4.70 -27.46 -11.84
CA ASP A 406 3.35 -27.54 -11.26
C ASP A 406 2.79 -26.14 -10.98
N TRP A 407 3.64 -25.28 -10.43
CA TRP A 407 3.27 -23.89 -10.17
C TRP A 407 2.97 -23.10 -11.45
N GLN A 408 3.78 -23.24 -12.50
CA GLN A 408 3.54 -22.60 -13.81
C GLN A 408 2.23 -23.08 -14.43
N GLN A 409 1.95 -24.37 -14.36
CA GLN A 409 0.66 -24.95 -14.84
C GLN A 409 -0.53 -24.38 -14.05
N ALA A 410 -0.39 -24.21 -12.74
CA ALA A 410 -1.42 -23.58 -11.91
C ALA A 410 -1.66 -22.11 -12.31
N LEU A 411 -0.59 -21.34 -12.59
CA LEU A 411 -0.72 -19.96 -13.08
C LEU A 411 -1.44 -19.89 -14.43
N GLU A 412 -1.08 -20.76 -15.37
CA GLU A 412 -1.73 -20.85 -16.70
C GLU A 412 -3.20 -21.23 -16.60
N ALA A 413 -3.53 -22.19 -15.73
CA ALA A 413 -4.89 -22.60 -15.48
C ALA A 413 -5.72 -21.45 -14.88
N ALA A 414 -5.18 -20.77 -13.85
CA ALA A 414 -5.84 -19.64 -13.23
C ALA A 414 -6.06 -18.47 -14.21
N ALA A 415 -5.06 -18.15 -15.04
CA ALA A 415 -5.15 -17.11 -16.06
C ALA A 415 -6.23 -17.43 -17.12
N ALA A 416 -6.39 -18.72 -17.46
CA ALA A 416 -7.38 -19.20 -18.40
C ALA A 416 -8.77 -19.47 -17.77
N GLY A 417 -8.93 -19.26 -16.46
CA GLY A 417 -10.15 -19.56 -15.71
C GLY A 417 -10.50 -21.06 -15.69
N ARG A 418 -9.50 -21.94 -15.79
CA ARG A 418 -9.64 -23.39 -15.78
C ARG A 418 -9.32 -23.98 -14.40
N PRO A 419 -9.87 -25.15 -14.04
CA PRO A 419 -9.44 -25.89 -12.85
C PRO A 419 -7.95 -26.25 -12.92
N VAL A 420 -7.30 -26.26 -11.77
CA VAL A 420 -5.90 -26.69 -11.63
C VAL A 420 -5.86 -28.23 -11.66
N SER A 421 -4.98 -28.80 -12.48
CA SER A 421 -4.73 -30.24 -12.48
C SER A 421 -3.89 -30.66 -11.28
N PRO A 422 -4.11 -31.86 -10.70
CA PRO A 422 -3.25 -32.36 -9.64
C PRO A 422 -1.80 -32.46 -10.12
N PRO A 423 -0.81 -32.19 -9.25
CA PRO A 423 0.59 -32.35 -9.59
C PRO A 423 0.88 -33.80 -10.03
N ALA A 424 1.77 -33.91 -11.01
CA ALA A 424 2.18 -35.23 -11.48
C ALA A 424 2.79 -36.04 -10.31
N PRO A 425 2.47 -37.33 -10.15
CA PRO A 425 3.06 -38.13 -9.09
C PRO A 425 4.58 -38.11 -9.20
N GLU A 426 5.24 -37.80 -8.10
CA GLU A 426 6.70 -37.81 -8.00
C GLU A 426 7.22 -39.16 -8.48
N ARG A 427 8.09 -39.18 -9.48
CA ARG A 427 8.69 -40.44 -9.93
C ARG A 427 9.45 -41.03 -8.75
N ALA A 428 9.05 -42.24 -8.33
CA ALA A 428 9.79 -43.00 -7.33
C ALA A 428 11.29 -43.02 -7.70
N PRO A 429 12.17 -42.84 -6.74
CA PRO A 429 13.59 -42.90 -7.02
C PRO A 429 13.93 -44.25 -7.69
N PRO A 430 14.83 -44.26 -8.69
CA PRO A 430 15.19 -45.48 -9.38
C PRO A 430 15.66 -46.52 -8.34
N THR A 431 15.02 -47.68 -8.36
CA THR A 431 15.38 -48.80 -7.50
C THR A 431 16.85 -49.11 -7.70
N PRO A 432 17.69 -49.18 -6.63
CA PRO A 432 19.10 -49.51 -6.78
C PRO A 432 19.23 -50.87 -7.48
N PRO A 433 20.23 -51.03 -8.37
CA PRO A 433 20.44 -52.30 -9.06
C PRO A 433 20.66 -53.40 -8.02
N ARG A 434 19.95 -54.52 -8.15
CA ARG A 434 20.18 -55.71 -7.30
C ARG A 434 21.64 -56.12 -7.45
N PRO A 435 22.35 -56.43 -6.33
CA PRO A 435 23.69 -56.99 -6.43
C PRO A 435 23.60 -58.31 -7.18
N SER A 436 24.37 -58.37 -8.28
CA SER A 436 24.59 -59.65 -9.02
C SER A 436 25.28 -60.62 -8.08
N GLY A 437 24.59 -61.68 -7.70
CA GLY A 437 25.14 -62.82 -7.01
C GLY A 437 26.06 -63.65 -7.92
#